data_f49cc6985125c93946e00d37e811eccf
#
_entry.id   f49cc6985125c93946e00d37e811eccf
#
_cell.length_a   1.000
_cell.length_b   1.000
_cell.length_c   1.000
_cell.angle_alpha   90.00
_cell.angle_beta   90.00
_cell.angle_gamma   90.00
#
_symmetry.space_group_name_H-M   'P 1'
#
loop_
_entity.id
_entity.type
_entity.pdbx_description
1 polymer ?
#
loop_
_entity_poly.entity_id
_entity_poly.type
_entity_poly.pdbx_seq_one_letter_code
_entity_poly.pdbx_strand_id
1 'polypeptide(L)'
;SDGTQSRTVAWTVFDTGPRKAKNVILFVGDGLSPAHRVAARLLSKGIAEGKSLGKLAIDDMPHMALVATAGSDSIITDSANSASAYATGHKTAANAMGVYADRTANPFDDPRVEPLASLAKRRHGMGIGIVTNTEIEDATPAAVVAHTRRRAAYDEIVAQFFAARPDVLM
;
A
#
# COMPACT_ATOMS: atom_id res chain seq x y z
N SER A 1 -26.24 -8.72 17.88
CA SER A 1 -26.16 -9.75 18.94
C SER A 1 -27.45 -10.55 18.88
N ASP A 2 -27.34 -11.86 18.98
CA ASP A 2 -28.48 -12.78 19.06
C ASP A 2 -29.00 -12.93 20.52
N GLY A 3 -28.52 -12.10 21.42
CA GLY A 3 -28.84 -12.13 22.86
C GLY A 3 -28.05 -13.15 23.67
N THR A 4 -27.28 -14.03 23.04
CA THR A 4 -26.49 -15.08 23.71
C THR A 4 -24.99 -14.83 23.68
N GLN A 5 -24.50 -14.03 22.76
CA GLN A 5 -23.08 -13.68 22.63
C GLN A 5 -22.90 -12.16 22.47
N SER A 6 -21.91 -11.63 23.17
CA SER A 6 -21.47 -10.24 23.00
C SER A 6 -19.97 -10.20 22.74
N ARG A 7 -19.53 -9.27 21.88
CA ARG A 7 -18.12 -8.96 21.65
C ARG A 7 -17.87 -7.50 21.88
N THR A 8 -16.95 -7.20 22.76
CA THR A 8 -16.49 -5.82 22.99
C THR A 8 -15.23 -5.58 22.16
N VAL A 9 -15.23 -4.51 21.40
CA VAL A 9 -14.05 -4.04 20.64
C VAL A 9 -13.64 -2.72 21.28
N ALA A 10 -12.40 -2.66 21.77
CA ALA A 10 -11.82 -1.43 22.28
C ALA A 10 -11.09 -0.71 21.13
N TRP A 11 -11.35 0.59 20.99
CA TRP A 11 -10.67 1.46 20.04
C TRP A 11 -9.83 2.45 20.82
N THR A 12 -8.59 2.64 20.40
CA THR A 12 -7.73 3.70 20.94
C THR A 12 -7.75 4.86 19.94
N VAL A 13 -8.21 6.00 20.40
CA VAL A 13 -8.19 7.24 19.61
C VAL A 13 -6.96 8.04 20.04
N PHE A 14 -6.14 8.39 19.04
CA PHE A 14 -4.96 9.23 19.25
C PHE A 14 -5.25 10.63 18.74
N ASP A 15 -4.98 11.64 19.53
CA ASP A 15 -4.85 12.99 19.05
C ASP A 15 -3.42 13.20 18.54
N THR A 16 -3.29 13.43 17.24
CA THR A 16 -2.00 13.69 16.60
C THR A 16 -1.56 15.17 16.73
N GLY A 17 -2.39 15.99 17.35
CA GLY A 17 -2.16 17.44 17.42
C GLY A 17 -2.20 18.13 16.05
N PRO A 18 -1.71 19.37 15.94
CA PRO A 18 -1.70 20.11 14.70
C PRO A 18 -0.81 19.44 13.65
N ARG A 19 -1.25 19.48 12.40
CA ARG A 19 -0.52 18.90 11.25
C ARG A 19 0.91 19.47 11.16
N LYS A 20 1.91 18.59 11.26
CA LYS A 20 3.34 18.95 11.19
C LYS A 20 3.93 18.72 9.79
N ALA A 21 3.51 17.64 9.10
CA ALA A 21 4.00 17.31 7.77
C ALA A 21 3.16 17.98 6.67
N LYS A 22 3.82 18.61 5.71
CA LYS A 22 3.18 19.18 4.51
C LYS A 22 3.14 18.17 3.37
N ASN A 23 4.18 17.37 3.24
CA ASN A 23 4.35 16.38 2.18
C ASN A 23 4.64 15.01 2.79
N VAL A 24 4.22 13.95 2.11
CA VAL A 24 4.49 12.56 2.48
C VAL A 24 5.08 11.86 1.25
N ILE A 25 6.20 11.20 1.43
CA ILE A 25 6.82 10.35 0.41
C ILE A 25 6.86 8.93 0.97
N LEU A 26 6.21 8.02 0.26
CA LEU A 26 6.18 6.59 0.61
C LEU A 26 7.03 5.82 -0.39
N PHE A 27 8.07 5.14 0.09
CA PHE A 27 8.85 4.19 -0.69
C PHE A 27 8.35 2.77 -0.39
N VAL A 28 7.90 2.07 -1.41
CA VAL A 28 7.45 0.68 -1.30
C VAL A 28 8.47 -0.21 -2.01
N GLY A 29 9.15 -1.06 -1.25
CA GLY A 29 9.96 -2.14 -1.80
C GLY A 29 9.10 -3.39 -1.94
N ASP A 30 8.56 -3.62 -3.13
CA ASP A 30 7.69 -4.78 -3.39
C ASP A 30 8.49 -6.08 -3.28
N GLY A 31 8.02 -6.97 -2.40
CA GLY A 31 8.72 -8.20 -2.06
C GLY A 31 10.08 -8.01 -1.36
N LEU A 32 10.41 -6.81 -0.90
CA LEU A 32 11.67 -6.52 -0.21
C LEU A 32 11.72 -7.20 1.16
N SER A 33 12.41 -8.32 1.24
CA SER A 33 12.65 -9.03 2.49
C SER A 33 13.89 -8.51 3.23
N PRO A 34 14.07 -8.83 4.54
CA PRO A 34 15.30 -8.56 5.26
C PRO A 34 16.55 -9.13 4.56
N ALA A 35 16.43 -10.25 3.85
CA ALA A 35 17.55 -10.85 3.11
C ALA A 35 18.02 -9.97 1.96
N HIS A 36 17.08 -9.37 1.19
CA HIS A 36 17.43 -8.41 0.13
C HIS A 36 18.17 -7.19 0.69
N ARG A 37 17.71 -6.68 1.83
CA ARG A 37 18.34 -5.54 2.51
C ARG A 37 19.75 -5.87 2.98
N VAL A 38 19.97 -7.07 3.52
CA VAL A 38 21.33 -7.55 3.90
C VAL A 38 22.21 -7.69 2.66
N ALA A 39 21.72 -8.33 1.60
CA ALA A 39 22.47 -8.48 0.36
C ALA A 39 22.87 -7.13 -0.24
N ALA A 40 21.94 -6.19 -0.34
CA ALA A 40 22.20 -4.84 -0.82
C ALA A 40 23.28 -4.12 0.02
N ARG A 41 23.25 -4.29 1.33
CA ARG A 41 24.26 -3.70 2.22
C ARG A 41 25.64 -4.30 1.97
N LEU A 42 25.76 -5.62 1.88
CA LEU A 42 27.02 -6.28 1.64
C LEU A 42 27.61 -5.94 0.26
N LEU A 43 26.76 -5.92 -0.78
CA LEU A 43 27.17 -5.58 -2.14
C LEU A 43 27.62 -4.12 -2.28
N SER A 44 26.90 -3.19 -1.67
CA SER A 44 27.16 -1.76 -1.84
C SER A 44 28.24 -1.21 -0.90
N LYS A 45 28.43 -1.80 0.28
CA LYS A 45 29.34 -1.31 1.31
C LYS A 45 30.57 -2.20 1.49
N GLY A 46 30.51 -3.42 0.99
CA GLY A 46 31.55 -4.42 1.20
C GLY A 46 31.43 -5.14 2.54
N ILE A 47 32.29 -6.16 2.69
CA ILE A 47 32.37 -7.01 3.88
C ILE A 47 33.84 -7.23 4.27
N ALA A 48 34.13 -7.16 5.55
CA ALA A 48 35.39 -7.59 6.13
C ALA A 48 35.13 -8.28 7.46
N GLU A 49 35.88 -9.38 7.74
CA GLU A 49 35.75 -10.15 8.98
C GLU A 49 34.29 -10.55 9.32
N GLY A 50 33.51 -10.89 8.30
CA GLY A 50 32.09 -11.26 8.46
C GLY A 50 31.15 -10.10 8.80
N LYS A 51 31.58 -8.85 8.73
CA LYS A 51 30.81 -7.65 9.03
C LYS A 51 30.68 -6.75 7.81
N SER A 52 29.51 -6.13 7.64
CA SER A 52 29.34 -5.07 6.66
C SER A 52 30.18 -3.85 7.01
N LEU A 53 30.85 -3.25 6.01
CA LEU A 53 31.68 -2.07 6.17
C LEU A 53 30.89 -0.76 6.24
N GLY A 54 29.56 -0.81 6.12
CA GLY A 54 28.73 0.39 6.22
C GLY A 54 27.24 0.08 6.28
N LYS A 55 26.44 1.14 6.28
CA LYS A 55 24.98 1.11 6.37
C LYS A 55 24.33 1.61 5.08
N LEU A 56 23.12 1.16 4.81
CA LEU A 56 22.21 1.76 3.83
C LEU A 56 21.46 2.93 4.47
N ALA A 57 20.96 3.87 3.66
CA ALA A 57 20.11 4.96 4.17
C ALA A 57 18.89 4.48 4.95
N ILE A 58 18.30 3.36 4.55
CA ILE A 58 17.18 2.73 5.25
C ILE A 58 17.55 2.23 6.65
N ASP A 59 18.83 1.96 6.92
CA ASP A 59 19.30 1.49 8.23
C ASP A 59 19.42 2.61 9.26
N ASP A 60 19.45 3.86 8.80
CA ASP A 60 19.59 5.06 9.63
C ASP A 60 18.26 5.81 9.80
N MET A 61 17.13 5.21 9.39
CA MET A 61 15.80 5.78 9.65
C MET A 61 15.54 5.85 11.16
N PRO A 62 15.03 6.99 11.68
CA PRO A 62 14.90 7.22 13.12
C PRO A 62 13.80 6.39 13.78
N HIS A 63 12.86 5.86 12.98
CA HIS A 63 11.75 5.06 13.47
C HIS A 63 11.62 3.77 12.67
N MET A 64 11.26 2.70 13.35
CA MET A 64 11.01 1.39 12.76
C MET A 64 9.77 0.77 13.40
N ALA A 65 8.97 0.08 12.58
CA ALA A 65 7.85 -0.72 13.05
C ALA A 65 7.77 -2.03 12.27
N LEU A 66 7.11 -3.02 12.86
CA LEU A 66 6.74 -4.26 12.18
C LEU A 66 5.26 -4.18 11.81
N VAL A 67 4.93 -4.64 10.61
CA VAL A 67 3.57 -4.71 10.10
C VAL A 67 3.19 -6.17 9.90
N ALA A 68 2.11 -6.61 10.54
CA ALA A 68 1.52 -7.90 10.26
C ALA A 68 0.76 -7.85 8.92
N THR A 69 1.00 -8.81 8.06
CA THR A 69 0.41 -8.86 6.73
C THR A 69 -0.53 -10.05 6.58
N ALA A 70 -1.75 -9.79 6.12
CA ALA A 70 -2.71 -10.81 5.69
C ALA A 70 -3.78 -10.14 4.82
N GLY A 71 -4.30 -10.85 3.83
CA GLY A 71 -5.50 -10.44 3.10
C GLY A 71 -6.77 -10.59 3.94
N SER A 72 -7.93 -10.29 3.35
CA SER A 72 -9.23 -10.58 3.96
C SER A 72 -9.61 -12.05 3.82
N ASP A 73 -9.06 -12.72 2.83
CA ASP A 73 -9.35 -14.13 2.45
C ASP A 73 -8.12 -15.03 2.48
N SER A 74 -6.94 -14.51 2.81
CA SER A 74 -5.68 -15.26 2.74
C SER A 74 -4.71 -14.85 3.84
N ILE A 75 -3.91 -15.79 4.31
CA ILE A 75 -2.83 -15.54 5.28
C ILE A 75 -1.66 -14.84 4.60
N ILE A 76 -1.40 -15.15 3.32
CA ILE A 76 -0.33 -14.56 2.52
C ILE A 76 -0.93 -13.52 1.59
N THR A 77 -0.33 -12.33 1.55
CA THR A 77 -0.72 -11.25 0.64
C THR A 77 -0.03 -11.38 -0.71
N ASP A 78 -0.65 -10.80 -1.73
CA ASP A 78 0.01 -10.39 -2.97
C ASP A 78 0.24 -8.87 -2.98
N SER A 79 0.83 -8.34 -4.06
CA SER A 79 1.08 -6.89 -4.19
C SER A 79 -0.23 -6.09 -4.22
N ALA A 80 -1.31 -6.64 -4.79
CA ALA A 80 -2.57 -5.94 -4.96
C ALA A 80 -3.24 -5.64 -3.61
N ASN A 81 -3.53 -6.68 -2.83
CA ASN A 81 -4.23 -6.51 -1.57
C ASN A 81 -3.36 -5.86 -0.49
N SER A 82 -2.03 -6.05 -0.52
CA SER A 82 -1.14 -5.36 0.40
C SER A 82 -1.01 -3.87 0.06
N ALA A 83 -0.82 -3.50 -1.22
CA ALA A 83 -0.79 -2.10 -1.63
C ALA A 83 -2.15 -1.41 -1.42
N SER A 84 -3.26 -2.12 -1.63
CA SER A 84 -4.59 -1.63 -1.27
C SER A 84 -4.67 -1.28 0.23
N ALA A 85 -4.13 -2.12 1.11
CA ALA A 85 -4.12 -1.84 2.54
C ALA A 85 -3.31 -0.59 2.88
N TYR A 86 -2.16 -0.35 2.23
CA TYR A 86 -1.38 0.89 2.43
C TYR A 86 -2.13 2.12 1.92
N ALA A 87 -2.77 1.99 0.75
CA ALA A 87 -3.43 3.10 0.09
C ALA A 87 -4.78 3.48 0.72
N THR A 88 -5.48 2.54 1.34
CA THR A 88 -6.85 2.75 1.82
C THR A 88 -7.04 2.59 3.32
N GLY A 89 -6.10 1.93 4.01
CA GLY A 89 -6.27 1.53 5.42
C GLY A 89 -7.19 0.32 5.62
N HIS A 90 -7.63 -0.33 4.53
CA HIS A 90 -8.55 -1.47 4.56
C HIS A 90 -7.97 -2.70 3.87
N LYS A 91 -8.19 -3.87 4.46
CA LYS A 91 -7.84 -5.14 3.84
C LYS A 91 -8.85 -5.50 2.75
N THR A 92 -8.36 -6.11 1.68
CA THR A 92 -9.16 -6.69 0.61
C THR A 92 -8.69 -8.12 0.30
N ALA A 93 -9.37 -8.80 -0.62
CA ALA A 93 -9.01 -10.16 -1.04
C ALA A 93 -7.74 -10.15 -1.92
N ALA A 94 -7.11 -11.31 -2.07
CA ALA A 94 -6.01 -11.49 -3.01
C ALA A 94 -6.41 -11.03 -4.43
N ASN A 95 -5.48 -10.42 -5.15
CA ASN A 95 -5.67 -9.79 -6.47
C ASN A 95 -6.60 -8.55 -6.51
N ALA A 96 -7.17 -8.10 -5.40
CA ALA A 96 -8.09 -6.97 -5.35
C ALA A 96 -7.39 -5.68 -4.88
N MET A 97 -7.87 -4.54 -5.38
CA MET A 97 -7.38 -3.20 -5.06
C MET A 97 -8.54 -2.23 -4.85
N GLY A 98 -8.51 -1.46 -3.76
CA GLY A 98 -9.43 -0.36 -3.50
C GLY A 98 -10.91 -0.74 -3.42
N VAL A 99 -11.22 -2.00 -3.11
CA VAL A 99 -12.60 -2.50 -3.02
C VAL A 99 -12.77 -3.45 -1.83
N TYR A 100 -14.00 -3.56 -1.36
CA TYR A 100 -14.44 -4.70 -0.54
C TYR A 100 -14.86 -5.82 -1.47
N ALA A 101 -13.90 -6.68 -1.81
CA ALA A 101 -14.11 -7.73 -2.81
C ALA A 101 -15.21 -8.71 -2.39
N ASP A 102 -16.16 -8.96 -3.26
CA ASP A 102 -17.18 -9.98 -3.12
C ASP A 102 -16.93 -11.22 -4.02
N ARG A 103 -17.93 -12.00 -4.34
CA ARG A 103 -17.83 -13.22 -5.13
C ARG A 103 -18.64 -13.18 -6.43
N THR A 104 -19.10 -11.99 -6.84
CA THR A 104 -19.80 -11.82 -8.13
C THR A 104 -18.86 -12.05 -9.30
N ALA A 105 -19.41 -12.21 -10.49
CA ALA A 105 -18.60 -12.42 -11.69
C ALA A 105 -17.95 -11.10 -12.20
N ASN A 106 -18.58 -9.96 -11.91
CA ASN A 106 -18.09 -8.66 -12.34
C ASN A 106 -16.99 -8.15 -11.37
N PRO A 107 -15.76 -7.87 -11.83
CA PRO A 107 -14.68 -7.39 -10.97
C PRO A 107 -14.74 -5.87 -10.68
N PHE A 108 -15.78 -5.15 -11.13
CA PHE A 108 -15.92 -3.71 -11.00
C PHE A 108 -17.19 -3.24 -10.26
N ASP A 109 -18.03 -4.17 -9.78
CA ASP A 109 -19.25 -3.86 -9.03
C ASP A 109 -19.05 -3.92 -7.50
N ASP A 110 -17.86 -4.29 -7.06
CA ASP A 110 -17.51 -4.31 -5.64
C ASP A 110 -17.56 -2.92 -5.02
N PRO A 111 -17.98 -2.79 -3.75
CA PRO A 111 -17.97 -1.50 -3.05
C PRO A 111 -16.57 -0.91 -2.98
N ARG A 112 -16.41 0.32 -3.46
CA ARG A 112 -15.14 1.03 -3.53
C ARG A 112 -14.72 1.60 -2.19
N VAL A 113 -13.42 1.60 -1.92
CA VAL A 113 -12.81 2.26 -0.77
C VAL A 113 -11.97 3.42 -1.28
N GLU A 114 -12.22 4.64 -0.79
CA GLU A 114 -11.47 5.83 -1.22
C GLU A 114 -9.98 5.71 -0.82
N PRO A 115 -9.03 5.78 -1.77
CA PRO A 115 -7.62 5.82 -1.46
C PRO A 115 -7.23 7.10 -0.72
N LEU A 116 -6.22 7.02 0.14
CA LEU A 116 -5.67 8.15 0.89
C LEU A 116 -5.23 9.28 -0.05
N ALA A 117 -4.64 8.97 -1.20
CA ALA A 117 -4.24 9.94 -2.20
C ALA A 117 -5.43 10.76 -2.72
N SER A 118 -6.53 10.09 -3.09
CA SER A 118 -7.77 10.76 -3.53
C SER A 118 -8.38 11.62 -2.43
N LEU A 119 -8.40 11.10 -1.20
CA LEU A 119 -8.86 11.83 -0.03
C LEU A 119 -8.02 13.09 0.22
N ALA A 120 -6.69 12.97 0.15
CA ALA A 120 -5.76 14.08 0.35
C ALA A 120 -5.92 15.16 -0.73
N LYS A 121 -6.04 14.76 -2.00
CA LYS A 121 -6.31 15.68 -3.11
C LYS A 121 -7.65 16.40 -2.93
N ARG A 122 -8.72 15.64 -2.65
CA ARG A 122 -10.08 16.18 -2.50
C ARG A 122 -10.24 17.10 -1.28
N ARG A 123 -9.68 16.72 -0.12
CA ARG A 123 -9.86 17.47 1.12
C ARG A 123 -8.83 18.57 1.37
N HIS A 124 -7.63 18.39 0.84
CA HIS A 124 -6.50 19.26 1.18
C HIS A 124 -5.80 19.87 -0.03
N GLY A 125 -6.29 19.63 -1.25
CA GLY A 125 -5.66 20.14 -2.47
C GLY A 125 -4.22 19.64 -2.67
N MET A 126 -3.88 18.48 -2.11
CA MET A 126 -2.52 17.92 -2.26
C MET A 126 -2.34 17.34 -3.66
N GLY A 127 -1.15 17.54 -4.23
CA GLY A 127 -0.74 16.84 -5.44
C GLY A 127 -0.52 15.34 -5.17
N ILE A 128 -0.78 14.51 -6.17
CA ILE A 128 -0.51 13.08 -6.16
C ILE A 128 0.62 12.79 -7.13
N GLY A 129 1.71 12.19 -6.64
CA GLY A 129 2.79 11.66 -7.46
C GLY A 129 2.89 10.15 -7.32
N ILE A 130 2.99 9.46 -8.45
CA ILE A 130 3.21 8.01 -8.54
C ILE A 130 4.43 7.79 -9.41
N VAL A 131 5.44 7.12 -8.85
CA VAL A 131 6.68 6.79 -9.54
C VAL A 131 6.93 5.30 -9.35
N THR A 132 7.15 4.59 -10.43
CA THR A 132 7.37 3.15 -10.42
C THR A 132 8.44 2.74 -11.41
N ASN A 133 9.04 1.59 -11.24
CA ASN A 133 9.93 0.95 -12.20
C ASN A 133 9.27 -0.24 -12.91
N THR A 134 7.95 -0.40 -12.74
CA THR A 134 7.11 -1.34 -13.48
C THR A 134 6.10 -0.58 -14.35
N GLU A 135 5.22 -1.32 -15.04
CA GLU A 135 4.06 -0.74 -15.70
C GLU A 135 3.14 -0.08 -14.66
N ILE A 136 2.52 1.04 -15.01
CA ILE A 136 1.66 1.80 -14.09
C ILE A 136 0.40 1.02 -13.68
N GLU A 137 -0.07 0.13 -14.51
CA GLU A 137 -1.20 -0.75 -14.26
C GLU A 137 -0.86 -1.96 -13.36
N ASP A 138 0.42 -2.20 -13.07
CA ASP A 138 0.77 -3.22 -12.09
C ASP A 138 0.24 -2.84 -10.70
N ALA A 139 0.00 -3.84 -9.90
CA ALA A 139 -0.82 -3.74 -8.70
C ALA A 139 -0.35 -2.70 -7.69
N THR A 140 0.96 -2.58 -7.45
CA THR A 140 1.50 -1.69 -6.40
C THR A 140 1.28 -0.21 -6.73
N PRO A 141 1.63 0.32 -7.93
CA PRO A 141 1.28 1.69 -8.28
C PRO A 141 -0.23 1.86 -8.51
N ALA A 142 -0.91 0.86 -9.09
CA ALA A 142 -2.34 0.93 -9.38
C ALA A 142 -3.22 1.05 -8.14
N ALA A 143 -2.86 0.42 -7.02
CA ALA A 143 -3.65 0.47 -5.79
C ALA A 143 -3.83 1.89 -5.22
N VAL A 144 -3.04 2.86 -5.67
CA VAL A 144 -3.18 4.27 -5.28
C VAL A 144 -4.44 4.91 -5.89
N VAL A 145 -4.93 4.39 -7.01
CA VAL A 145 -6.05 4.97 -7.78
C VAL A 145 -7.11 3.96 -8.20
N ALA A 146 -6.78 2.68 -8.29
CA ALA A 146 -7.63 1.67 -8.92
C ALA A 146 -8.62 1.02 -7.94
N HIS A 147 -9.77 0.64 -8.49
CA HIS A 147 -10.84 -0.06 -7.81
C HIS A 147 -11.27 -1.27 -8.63
N THR A 148 -10.77 -2.44 -8.28
CA THR A 148 -11.10 -3.68 -8.96
C THR A 148 -10.77 -4.89 -8.09
N ARG A 149 -11.53 -5.96 -8.23
CA ARG A 149 -11.20 -7.27 -7.64
C ARG A 149 -10.15 -8.02 -8.45
N ARG A 150 -9.75 -7.50 -9.64
CA ARG A 150 -8.89 -8.21 -10.57
C ARG A 150 -7.70 -7.36 -11.00
N ARG A 151 -6.53 -7.61 -10.40
CA ARG A 151 -5.29 -6.89 -10.74
C ARG A 151 -4.86 -7.00 -12.21
N ALA A 152 -5.30 -8.04 -12.93
CA ALA A 152 -4.98 -8.24 -14.34
C ALA A 152 -5.96 -7.53 -15.29
N ALA A 153 -6.83 -6.65 -14.80
CA ALA A 153 -7.72 -5.83 -15.63
C ALA A 153 -6.99 -4.53 -16.05
N TYR A 154 -5.95 -4.68 -16.82
CA TYR A 154 -4.98 -3.62 -17.12
C TYR A 154 -5.60 -2.42 -17.85
N ASP A 155 -6.39 -2.64 -18.90
CA ASP A 155 -6.99 -1.55 -19.67
C ASP A 155 -7.92 -0.68 -18.80
N GLU A 156 -8.72 -1.31 -17.96
CA GLU A 156 -9.62 -0.61 -17.04
C GLU A 156 -8.87 0.08 -15.90
N ILE A 157 -7.75 -0.47 -15.45
CA ILE A 157 -6.87 0.17 -14.47
C ILE A 157 -6.25 1.44 -15.09
N VAL A 158 -5.74 1.36 -16.32
CA VAL A 158 -5.19 2.52 -17.04
C VAL A 158 -6.26 3.60 -17.19
N ALA A 159 -7.49 3.23 -17.54
CA ALA A 159 -8.59 4.19 -17.61
C ALA A 159 -8.86 4.90 -16.27
N GLN A 160 -8.68 4.20 -15.15
CA GLN A 160 -8.83 4.80 -13.82
C GLN A 160 -7.71 5.77 -13.46
N PHE A 161 -6.48 5.59 -13.97
CA PHE A 161 -5.42 6.60 -13.85
C PHE A 161 -5.81 7.91 -14.54
N PHE A 162 -6.36 7.85 -15.75
CA PHE A 162 -6.85 9.05 -16.44
C PHE A 162 -7.98 9.75 -15.67
N ALA A 163 -8.85 9.00 -15.03
CA ALA A 163 -9.91 9.56 -14.20
C ALA A 163 -9.38 10.20 -12.90
N ALA A 164 -8.40 9.57 -12.26
CA ALA A 164 -7.81 10.04 -11.01
C ALA A 164 -6.90 11.27 -11.19
N ARG A 165 -6.31 11.43 -12.38
CA ARG A 165 -5.44 12.55 -12.77
C ARG A 165 -4.34 12.80 -11.73
N PRO A 166 -3.39 11.87 -11.54
CA PRO A 166 -2.21 12.15 -10.73
C PRO A 166 -1.43 13.32 -11.33
N ASP A 167 -0.82 14.14 -10.48
CA ASP A 167 -0.08 15.34 -10.92
C ASP A 167 1.30 14.96 -11.46
N VAL A 168 1.84 13.82 -11.01
CA VAL A 168 3.07 13.20 -11.54
C VAL A 168 2.82 11.71 -11.73
N LEU A 169 3.21 11.18 -12.89
CA LEU A 169 3.17 9.76 -13.22
C LEU A 169 4.43 9.40 -14.01
N MET A 170 5.30 8.53 -13.45
CA MET A 170 6.57 8.12 -14.05
C MET A 170 6.86 6.65 -13.74
#